data_d98bc62ed7037ff1731f60e0559a277c
#
_entry.id   d98bc62ed7037ff1731f60e0559a277c
#
_cell.length_a   1.000
_cell.length_b   1.000
_cell.length_c   1.000
_cell.angle_alpha   90.00
_cell.angle_beta   90.00
_cell.angle_gamma   90.00
#
_symmetry.space_group_name_H-M   'P 1'
#
loop_
_entity.id
_entity.type
_entity.pdbx_description
1 polymer ?
#
loop_
_entity_poly.entity_id
_entity_poly.type
_entity_poly.pdbx_seq_one_letter_code
_entity_poly.pdbx_strand_id
1 'polypeptide(L)'
;MLLLLSATTLSAQTILKGDMNNDNEVTIADVTSVVNVVLGKSPMETINVGGSPYSVDNASVVGTWYAPDGTSFKFNEDGTTTFPGGDTYEFMPTQGRLLIYDANEHPIKVLPLLKVESWYLLTVDYATNVFTCYTNLDPDTYVDLGLPSGTVWATCNVGASSPEEYGDYFAWGETTGYTDGKTTFGWSTYKWCKGSETTITKYCTNSSYGNEGFTDNKTKLDLEDDAAYANLGPAWRMPSMKQFDELINSDYTETMWTTQNGKDGLKITSKSNGKSIFLPAAGCYEGSSNSTIVSYYLSRSLELEDEPNKVGALLFGNGYSIVVNYSRCNGYPVRPVRSK
;
A
#
# COMPACT_ATOMS: atom_id res chain seq x y z
N MET A 1 -19.63 -18.52 44.76
CA MET A 1 -18.50 -19.36 44.28
C MET A 1 -17.62 -18.46 43.42
N LEU A 2 -16.56 -17.90 44.02
CA LEU A 2 -15.63 -16.97 43.35
C LEU A 2 -14.66 -17.79 42.54
N LEU A 3 -14.63 -17.59 41.22
CA LEU A 3 -13.53 -18.10 40.41
C LEU A 3 -12.37 -17.07 40.42
N LEU A 4 -11.25 -17.43 41.07
CA LEU A 4 -9.98 -16.75 40.90
C LEU A 4 -9.43 -17.10 39.52
N LEU A 5 -9.29 -16.11 38.64
CA LEU A 5 -8.42 -16.24 37.45
C LEU A 5 -6.98 -15.92 37.88
N SER A 6 -6.13 -16.92 37.78
CA SER A 6 -4.68 -16.76 37.94
C SER A 6 -4.11 -16.03 36.70
N ALA A 7 -3.54 -14.85 36.92
CA ALA A 7 -2.77 -14.14 35.92
C ALA A 7 -1.44 -14.87 35.70
N THR A 8 -1.28 -15.54 34.57
CA THR A 8 0.04 -15.98 34.09
C THR A 8 0.70 -14.82 33.35
N THR A 9 1.83 -14.36 33.86
CA THR A 9 2.66 -13.37 33.16
C THR A 9 3.24 -13.96 31.90
N LEU A 10 2.66 -13.59 30.74
CA LEU A 10 3.30 -13.82 29.45
C LEU A 10 4.39 -12.75 29.25
N SER A 11 5.59 -13.21 28.89
CA SER A 11 6.69 -12.34 28.47
C SER A 11 6.29 -11.56 27.22
N ALA A 12 6.46 -10.23 27.26
CA ALA A 12 6.14 -9.34 26.15
C ALA A 12 7.07 -9.63 24.97
N GLN A 13 6.56 -10.32 23.94
CA GLN A 13 7.08 -10.19 22.60
C GLN A 13 6.74 -8.76 22.12
N THR A 14 7.72 -8.09 21.54
CA THR A 14 7.52 -6.76 20.95
C THR A 14 6.69 -6.94 19.66
N ILE A 15 5.38 -7.01 19.81
CA ILE A 15 4.47 -6.99 18.67
C ILE A 15 4.36 -5.54 18.22
N LEU A 16 4.57 -5.27 16.93
CA LEU A 16 4.26 -3.97 16.34
C LEU A 16 2.80 -3.62 16.68
N LYS A 17 2.59 -2.45 17.27
CA LYS A 17 1.28 -2.01 17.71
C LYS A 17 0.33 -1.95 16.50
N GLY A 18 -0.59 -2.91 16.39
CA GLY A 18 -1.53 -3.00 15.27
C GLY A 18 -1.29 -4.12 14.27
N ASP A 19 -0.16 -4.81 14.33
CA ASP A 19 0.12 -6.01 13.54
C ASP A 19 -0.62 -7.21 14.16
N MET A 20 -1.78 -7.51 13.62
CA MET A 20 -2.69 -8.51 14.16
C MET A 20 -2.52 -9.89 13.52
N ASN A 21 -1.90 -9.95 12.35
CA ASN A 21 -1.62 -11.18 11.63
C ASN A 21 -0.14 -11.60 11.75
N ASN A 22 0.65 -10.81 12.48
CA ASN A 22 2.06 -11.05 12.80
C ASN A 22 2.96 -11.15 11.55
N ASP A 23 2.63 -10.37 10.50
CA ASP A 23 3.42 -10.29 9.27
C ASP A 23 4.49 -9.17 9.31
N ASN A 24 4.63 -8.47 10.45
CA ASN A 24 5.46 -7.30 10.71
C ASN A 24 5.10 -6.06 9.87
N GLU A 25 3.87 -5.99 9.39
CA GLU A 25 3.29 -4.82 8.73
C GLU A 25 1.97 -4.47 9.44
N VAL A 26 1.66 -3.19 9.56
CA VAL A 26 0.36 -2.74 10.08
C VAL A 26 -0.48 -2.29 8.89
N THR A 27 -1.42 -3.14 8.48
CA THR A 27 -2.22 -2.96 7.27
C THR A 27 -3.70 -3.25 7.53
N ILE A 28 -4.53 -3.11 6.51
CA ILE A 28 -5.95 -3.51 6.60
C ILE A 28 -6.13 -5.03 6.75
N ALA A 29 -5.10 -5.84 6.43
CA ALA A 29 -5.12 -7.27 6.68
C ALA A 29 -5.19 -7.57 8.19
N ASP A 30 -4.61 -6.72 9.03
CA ASP A 30 -4.71 -6.80 10.49
C ASP A 30 -6.14 -6.56 10.97
N VAL A 31 -6.81 -5.58 10.36
CA VAL A 31 -8.24 -5.32 10.61
C VAL A 31 -9.08 -6.53 10.22
N THR A 32 -8.79 -7.16 9.09
CA THR A 32 -9.48 -8.38 8.63
C THR A 32 -9.25 -9.54 9.60
N SER A 33 -8.06 -9.64 10.18
CA SER A 33 -7.73 -10.64 11.20
C SER A 33 -8.57 -10.45 12.46
N VAL A 34 -8.71 -9.21 12.95
CA VAL A 34 -9.60 -8.87 14.07
C VAL A 34 -11.05 -9.22 13.76
N VAL A 35 -11.54 -8.83 12.59
CA VAL A 35 -12.90 -9.13 12.15
C VAL A 35 -13.16 -10.63 12.10
N ASN A 36 -12.22 -11.43 11.57
CA ASN A 36 -12.35 -12.88 11.51
C ASN A 36 -12.40 -13.54 12.91
N VAL A 37 -11.63 -13.02 13.87
CA VAL A 37 -11.69 -13.47 15.27
C VAL A 37 -13.06 -13.14 15.88
N VAL A 38 -13.54 -11.92 15.72
CA VAL A 38 -14.84 -11.47 16.26
C VAL A 38 -16.01 -12.24 15.62
N LEU A 39 -15.91 -12.57 14.34
CA LEU A 39 -16.92 -13.37 13.64
C LEU A 39 -16.84 -14.89 13.93
N GLY A 40 -15.90 -15.30 14.80
CA GLY A 40 -15.69 -16.72 15.14
C GLY A 40 -15.14 -17.58 13.98
N LYS A 41 -14.56 -16.93 12.95
CA LYS A 41 -13.93 -17.60 11.81
C LYS A 41 -12.49 -18.00 12.07
N SER A 42 -11.88 -17.42 13.11
CA SER A 42 -10.55 -17.74 13.62
C SER A 42 -10.60 -17.91 15.13
N PRO A 43 -9.79 -18.80 15.75
CA PRO A 43 -9.72 -18.92 17.20
C PRO A 43 -9.24 -17.62 17.83
N MET A 44 -9.82 -17.26 18.96
CA MET A 44 -9.43 -16.10 19.76
C MET A 44 -8.10 -16.40 20.46
N GLU A 45 -6.99 -16.09 19.81
CA GLU A 45 -5.75 -15.84 20.55
C GLU A 45 -5.86 -14.45 21.16
N THR A 46 -5.50 -14.31 22.43
CA THR A 46 -5.68 -13.08 23.21
C THR A 46 -5.00 -11.90 22.53
N ILE A 47 -5.82 -11.04 21.90
CA ILE A 47 -5.36 -9.81 21.31
C ILE A 47 -5.09 -8.83 22.46
N ASN A 48 -3.80 -8.64 22.79
CA ASN A 48 -3.39 -7.65 23.77
C ASN A 48 -3.36 -6.27 23.09
N VAL A 49 -4.51 -5.61 23.02
CA VAL A 49 -4.62 -4.22 22.55
C VAL A 49 -4.01 -3.34 23.66
N GLY A 50 -2.69 -3.16 23.60
CA GLY A 50 -1.97 -2.32 24.55
C GLY A 50 -2.33 -0.83 24.32
N GLY A 51 -3.17 -0.29 25.20
CA GLY A 51 -3.63 1.09 25.23
C GLY A 51 -5.11 1.15 25.58
N SER A 52 -5.59 2.29 26.07
CA SER A 52 -7.04 2.50 26.23
C SER A 52 -7.71 2.22 24.90
N PRO A 53 -8.69 1.30 24.80
CA PRO A 53 -9.33 0.95 23.54
C PRO A 53 -10.09 2.13 22.90
N TYR A 54 -10.04 3.30 23.50
CA TYR A 54 -10.84 4.46 23.13
C TYR A 54 -10.04 5.76 22.97
N SER A 55 -8.70 5.73 23.01
CA SER A 55 -7.88 6.91 22.77
C SER A 55 -7.31 6.87 21.36
N VAL A 56 -7.71 7.84 20.53
CA VAL A 56 -7.17 8.10 19.20
C VAL A 56 -6.42 9.44 19.21
N ASP A 57 -5.58 9.61 20.24
CA ASP A 57 -4.83 10.84 20.50
C ASP A 57 -3.99 11.27 19.27
N ASN A 58 -3.98 12.58 19.01
CA ASN A 58 -3.32 13.23 17.87
C ASN A 58 -3.83 12.85 16.47
N ALA A 59 -4.99 12.21 16.37
CA ALA A 59 -5.62 11.91 15.10
C ALA A 59 -6.44 13.09 14.58
N SER A 60 -6.63 13.18 13.27
CA SER A 60 -7.56 14.09 12.62
C SER A 60 -8.58 13.30 11.81
N VAL A 61 -9.85 13.69 11.92
CA VAL A 61 -10.92 13.13 11.10
C VAL A 61 -11.28 14.05 9.92
N VAL A 62 -10.69 15.24 9.85
CA VAL A 62 -10.93 16.21 8.77
C VAL A 62 -10.56 15.62 7.42
N GLY A 63 -11.45 15.73 6.45
CA GLY A 63 -11.25 15.22 5.10
C GLY A 63 -12.47 14.50 4.53
N THR A 64 -12.32 14.00 3.30
CA THR A 64 -13.33 13.17 2.64
C THR A 64 -13.09 11.70 2.97
N TRP A 65 -14.15 11.00 3.33
CA TRP A 65 -14.13 9.59 3.69
C TRP A 65 -15.10 8.79 2.83
N TYR A 66 -14.70 7.61 2.45
CA TYR A 66 -15.47 6.68 1.62
C TYR A 66 -15.86 5.46 2.44
N ALA A 67 -17.13 5.13 2.43
CA ALA A 67 -17.65 3.90 3.02
C ALA A 67 -17.34 2.69 2.11
N PRO A 68 -17.44 1.44 2.62
CA PRO A 68 -17.22 0.24 1.84
C PRO A 68 -18.12 0.08 0.61
N ASP A 69 -19.28 0.73 0.59
CA ASP A 69 -20.23 0.74 -0.54
C ASP A 69 -19.92 1.83 -1.60
N GLY A 70 -18.85 2.60 -1.39
CA GLY A 70 -18.42 3.69 -2.27
C GLY A 70 -19.09 5.03 -2.00
N THR A 71 -20.05 5.12 -1.07
CA THR A 71 -20.61 6.42 -0.66
C THR A 71 -19.57 7.24 0.07
N SER A 72 -19.59 8.56 -0.12
CA SER A 72 -18.63 9.46 0.50
C SER A 72 -19.31 10.53 1.35
N PHE A 73 -18.56 11.02 2.35
CA PHE A 73 -18.91 12.17 3.16
C PHE A 73 -17.64 12.92 3.58
N LYS A 74 -17.81 14.13 4.06
CA LYS A 74 -16.69 14.98 4.44
C LYS A 74 -16.87 15.52 5.85
N PHE A 75 -15.80 15.59 6.62
CA PHE A 75 -15.68 16.38 7.83
C PHE A 75 -14.81 17.61 7.53
N ASN A 76 -15.37 18.80 7.70
CA ASN A 76 -14.69 20.06 7.44
C ASN A 76 -13.99 20.59 8.70
N GLU A 77 -12.98 21.43 8.52
CA GLU A 77 -12.24 22.06 9.63
C GLU A 77 -13.13 22.98 10.50
N ASP A 78 -14.21 23.52 9.93
CA ASP A 78 -15.18 24.39 10.62
C ASP A 78 -16.21 23.62 11.45
N GLY A 79 -16.10 22.28 11.55
CA GLY A 79 -17.01 21.41 12.28
C GLY A 79 -18.27 21.01 11.53
N THR A 80 -18.42 21.42 10.26
CA THR A 80 -19.54 20.96 9.41
C THR A 80 -19.25 19.61 8.78
N THR A 81 -20.31 18.89 8.37
CA THR A 81 -20.17 17.58 7.71
C THR A 81 -21.21 17.37 6.62
N THR A 82 -20.84 16.55 5.62
CA THR A 82 -21.77 16.01 4.62
C THR A 82 -22.18 14.56 4.93
N PHE A 83 -21.93 14.07 6.16
CA PHE A 83 -22.40 12.76 6.57
C PHE A 83 -23.91 12.66 6.39
N PRO A 84 -24.48 11.53 5.89
CA PRO A 84 -25.91 11.42 5.59
C PRO A 84 -26.80 11.81 6.77
N GLY A 85 -27.60 12.87 6.56
CA GLY A 85 -28.49 13.46 7.58
C GLY A 85 -27.81 14.36 8.60
N GLY A 86 -26.48 14.50 8.56
CA GLY A 86 -25.71 15.36 9.46
C GLY A 86 -25.51 16.76 8.90
N ASP A 87 -25.28 17.71 9.79
CA ASP A 87 -24.93 19.10 9.52
C ASP A 87 -23.59 19.46 10.16
N THR A 88 -23.42 19.09 11.43
CA THR A 88 -22.18 19.31 12.18
C THR A 88 -21.67 18.03 12.84
N TYR A 89 -20.41 18.04 13.27
CA TYR A 89 -19.81 16.94 13.99
C TYR A 89 -18.93 17.42 15.15
N GLU A 90 -18.75 16.55 16.14
CA GLU A 90 -17.80 16.71 17.24
C GLU A 90 -16.89 15.48 17.33
N PHE A 91 -15.60 15.69 17.21
CA PHE A 91 -14.61 14.63 17.38
C PHE A 91 -14.04 14.66 18.80
N MET A 92 -14.22 13.57 19.53
CA MET A 92 -13.80 13.40 20.92
C MET A 92 -12.66 12.34 20.99
N PRO A 93 -11.41 12.71 20.73
CA PRO A 93 -10.30 11.75 20.61
C PRO A 93 -10.06 10.98 21.93
N THR A 94 -10.14 11.63 23.07
CA THR A 94 -9.95 11.00 24.39
C THR A 94 -11.05 10.00 24.75
N GLN A 95 -12.21 10.10 24.11
CA GLN A 95 -13.34 9.19 24.30
C GLN A 95 -13.48 8.19 23.16
N GLY A 96 -12.61 8.28 22.13
CA GLY A 96 -12.64 7.41 20.97
C GLY A 96 -13.97 7.43 20.23
N ARG A 97 -14.56 8.61 20.04
CA ARG A 97 -15.85 8.72 19.37
C ARG A 97 -16.00 10.00 18.56
N LEU A 98 -16.90 9.93 17.60
CA LEU A 98 -17.31 11.04 16.76
C LEU A 98 -18.84 11.11 16.82
N LEU A 99 -19.37 12.26 17.17
CA LEU A 99 -20.79 12.56 17.20
C LEU A 99 -21.16 13.36 15.96
N ILE A 100 -22.33 13.06 15.41
CA ILE A 100 -22.89 13.75 14.25
C ILE A 100 -24.24 14.30 14.66
N TYR A 101 -24.46 15.58 14.36
CA TYR A 101 -25.66 16.33 14.72
C TYR A 101 -26.41 16.78 13.47
N ASP A 102 -27.73 16.84 13.56
CA ASP A 102 -28.58 17.48 12.54
C ASP A 102 -28.52 19.00 12.62
N ALA A 103 -29.21 19.70 11.70
CA ALA A 103 -29.29 21.15 11.65
C ALA A 103 -30.02 21.80 12.91
N ASN A 104 -30.64 20.99 13.77
CA ASN A 104 -31.27 21.42 15.02
C ASN A 104 -30.39 21.07 16.23
N GLU A 105 -29.12 20.72 16.02
CA GLU A 105 -28.16 20.29 17.05
C GLU A 105 -28.57 19.01 17.81
N HIS A 106 -29.43 18.18 17.23
CA HIS A 106 -29.74 16.87 17.80
C HIS A 106 -28.72 15.83 17.35
N PRO A 107 -28.16 15.03 18.26
CA PRO A 107 -27.24 13.94 17.87
C PRO A 107 -28.01 12.84 17.14
N ILE A 108 -27.63 12.62 15.87
CA ILE A 108 -28.25 11.60 15.00
C ILE A 108 -27.44 10.34 14.90
N LYS A 109 -26.10 10.43 15.11
CA LYS A 109 -25.19 9.28 15.02
C LYS A 109 -24.03 9.43 15.98
N VAL A 110 -23.68 8.33 16.61
CA VAL A 110 -22.43 8.16 17.34
C VAL A 110 -21.61 7.10 16.60
N LEU A 111 -20.38 7.45 16.23
CA LEU A 111 -19.41 6.52 15.65
C LEU A 111 -18.32 6.26 16.69
N PRO A 112 -18.36 5.13 17.42
CA PRO A 112 -17.26 4.70 18.25
C PRO A 112 -16.06 4.38 17.35
N LEU A 113 -14.90 5.01 17.62
CA LEU A 113 -13.70 4.90 16.83
C LEU A 113 -12.74 3.94 17.54
N LEU A 114 -12.45 2.83 16.91
CA LEU A 114 -11.44 1.88 17.38
C LEU A 114 -10.04 2.32 16.95
N LYS A 115 -9.94 2.90 15.76
CA LYS A 115 -8.68 3.42 15.22
C LYS A 115 -8.93 4.57 14.24
N VAL A 116 -8.05 5.56 14.26
CA VAL A 116 -7.98 6.64 13.28
C VAL A 116 -6.54 6.74 12.80
N GLU A 117 -6.34 6.55 11.52
CA GLU A 117 -5.07 6.75 10.84
C GLU A 117 -5.22 7.84 9.77
N SER A 118 -4.14 8.30 9.21
CA SER A 118 -4.18 9.34 8.18
C SER A 118 -4.99 8.96 6.93
N TRP A 119 -5.31 7.69 6.73
CA TRP A 119 -5.99 7.18 5.55
C TRP A 119 -7.19 6.25 5.84
N TYR A 120 -7.48 5.88 7.10
CA TYR A 120 -8.67 5.14 7.46
C TYR A 120 -9.22 5.46 8.85
N LEU A 121 -10.54 5.30 9.01
CA LEU A 121 -11.28 5.30 10.27
C LEU A 121 -11.88 3.92 10.47
N LEU A 122 -11.55 3.25 11.56
CA LEU A 122 -12.19 2.01 11.96
C LEU A 122 -13.24 2.31 13.04
N THR A 123 -14.49 1.99 12.75
CA THR A 123 -15.62 2.15 13.68
C THR A 123 -16.25 0.81 14.02
N VAL A 124 -17.01 0.78 15.11
CA VAL A 124 -17.82 -0.38 15.50
C VAL A 124 -19.23 0.06 15.87
N ASP A 125 -20.20 -0.71 15.41
CA ASP A 125 -21.57 -0.65 15.94
C ASP A 125 -21.72 -1.71 17.03
N TYR A 126 -21.72 -1.30 18.28
CA TYR A 126 -21.79 -2.22 19.42
C TYR A 126 -23.13 -2.98 19.53
N ALA A 127 -24.21 -2.46 18.92
CA ALA A 127 -25.50 -3.14 18.93
C ALA A 127 -25.53 -4.34 17.98
N THR A 128 -24.83 -4.24 16.86
CA THR A 128 -24.81 -5.26 15.80
C THR A 128 -23.47 -6.01 15.72
N ASN A 129 -22.44 -5.55 16.45
CA ASN A 129 -21.06 -5.99 16.32
C ASN A 129 -20.51 -5.89 14.88
N VAL A 130 -20.98 -4.90 14.13
CA VAL A 130 -20.50 -4.63 12.78
C VAL A 130 -19.37 -3.61 12.82
N PHE A 131 -18.25 -3.98 12.24
CA PHE A 131 -17.09 -3.09 12.03
C PHE A 131 -17.20 -2.43 10.67
N THR A 132 -16.93 -1.13 10.61
CA THR A 132 -16.90 -0.39 9.35
C THR A 132 -15.57 0.34 9.25
N CYS A 133 -14.87 0.11 8.15
CA CYS A 133 -13.64 0.82 7.81
C CYS A 133 -13.97 1.86 6.73
N TYR A 134 -13.86 3.13 7.08
CA TYR A 134 -13.92 4.23 6.13
C TYR A 134 -12.51 4.58 5.70
N THR A 135 -12.29 4.87 4.42
CA THR A 135 -10.98 5.28 3.89
C THR A 135 -11.07 6.66 3.26
N ASN A 136 -9.98 7.42 3.28
CA ASN A 136 -9.91 8.67 2.53
C ASN A 136 -9.39 8.48 1.10
N LEU A 137 -9.28 7.23 0.66
CA LEU A 137 -8.85 6.89 -0.70
C LEU A 137 -10.07 6.80 -1.61
N ASP A 138 -10.06 7.63 -2.64
CA ASP A 138 -11.09 7.63 -3.67
C ASP A 138 -11.14 6.23 -4.34
N PRO A 139 -12.31 5.56 -4.35
CA PRO A 139 -12.48 4.25 -5.00
C PRO A 139 -12.08 4.22 -6.48
N ASP A 140 -12.13 5.37 -7.17
CA ASP A 140 -11.72 5.47 -8.57
C ASP A 140 -10.20 5.42 -8.77
N THR A 141 -9.42 5.55 -7.68
CA THR A 141 -7.96 5.50 -7.74
C THR A 141 -7.39 4.09 -7.70
N TYR A 142 -8.22 3.06 -7.49
CA TYR A 142 -7.76 1.67 -7.41
C TYR A 142 -8.76 0.65 -7.97
N VAL A 143 -8.26 -0.53 -8.29
CA VAL A 143 -9.05 -1.66 -8.76
C VAL A 143 -8.78 -2.88 -7.87
N ASP A 144 -9.86 -3.43 -7.31
CA ASP A 144 -9.86 -4.75 -6.69
C ASP A 144 -10.11 -5.81 -7.77
N LEU A 145 -9.07 -6.55 -8.12
CA LEU A 145 -9.14 -7.65 -9.07
C LEU A 145 -9.64 -8.96 -8.44
N GLY A 146 -9.95 -8.97 -7.13
CA GLY A 146 -10.36 -10.19 -6.42
C GLY A 146 -9.27 -11.26 -6.38
N LEU A 147 -8.01 -10.84 -6.31
CA LEU A 147 -6.85 -11.74 -6.21
C LEU A 147 -6.81 -12.40 -4.83
N PRO A 148 -6.26 -13.64 -4.71
CA PRO A 148 -6.21 -14.39 -3.45
C PRO A 148 -5.54 -13.67 -2.29
N SER A 149 -4.50 -12.86 -2.56
CA SER A 149 -3.80 -12.06 -1.54
C SER A 149 -4.63 -10.91 -0.98
N GLY A 150 -5.76 -10.56 -1.63
CA GLY A 150 -6.50 -9.34 -1.32
C GLY A 150 -5.82 -8.07 -1.79
N THR A 151 -4.75 -8.16 -2.58
CA THR A 151 -4.07 -6.99 -3.15
C THR A 151 -5.01 -6.20 -4.07
N VAL A 152 -5.11 -4.90 -3.86
CA VAL A 152 -5.73 -3.97 -4.80
C VAL A 152 -4.66 -3.12 -5.48
N TRP A 153 -4.87 -2.80 -6.76
CA TRP A 153 -3.91 -2.13 -7.62
C TRP A 153 -4.35 -0.71 -7.92
N ALA A 154 -3.44 0.25 -7.86
CA ALA A 154 -3.73 1.61 -8.30
C ALA A 154 -4.16 1.62 -9.77
N THR A 155 -5.08 2.53 -10.15
CA THR A 155 -5.49 2.72 -11.54
C THR A 155 -4.37 3.30 -12.39
N CYS A 156 -3.50 4.14 -11.79
CA CYS A 156 -2.43 4.88 -12.47
C CYS A 156 -1.06 4.53 -11.91
N ASN A 157 -0.01 4.79 -12.68
CA ASN A 157 1.37 4.78 -12.20
C ASN A 157 1.63 5.97 -11.26
N VAL A 158 2.67 5.91 -10.41
CA VAL A 158 3.11 7.06 -9.64
C VAL A 158 3.44 8.21 -10.60
N GLY A 159 2.91 9.41 -10.33
CA GLY A 159 3.08 10.60 -11.17
C GLY A 159 2.17 10.67 -12.40
N ALA A 160 1.27 9.69 -12.61
CA ALA A 160 0.30 9.70 -13.70
C ALA A 160 -1.09 10.13 -13.22
N SER A 161 -1.85 10.80 -14.09
CA SER A 161 -3.24 11.24 -13.86
C SER A 161 -4.27 10.32 -14.51
N SER A 162 -3.85 9.49 -15.48
CA SER A 162 -4.69 8.52 -16.16
C SER A 162 -3.98 7.16 -16.33
N PRO A 163 -4.74 6.07 -16.51
CA PRO A 163 -4.17 4.72 -16.59
C PRO A 163 -3.16 4.49 -17.71
N GLU A 164 -3.29 5.23 -18.82
CA GLU A 164 -2.42 5.13 -20.00
C GLU A 164 -1.18 6.03 -19.94
N GLU A 165 -1.12 6.96 -19.01
CA GLU A 165 0.09 7.77 -18.82
C GLU A 165 1.21 6.94 -18.19
N TYR A 166 2.44 7.19 -18.65
CA TYR A 166 3.61 6.45 -18.21
C TYR A 166 3.96 6.74 -16.74
N GLY A 167 3.60 7.94 -16.24
CA GLY A 167 3.96 8.40 -14.91
C GLY A 167 5.44 8.73 -14.82
N ASP A 168 5.92 8.72 -13.59
CA ASP A 168 7.31 9.01 -13.28
C ASP A 168 8.17 7.74 -13.24
N TYR A 169 9.50 7.92 -13.28
CA TYR A 169 10.47 6.83 -13.30
C TYR A 169 11.39 6.96 -12.09
N PHE A 170 11.63 5.85 -11.42
CA PHE A 170 12.42 5.78 -10.20
C PHE A 170 13.52 4.74 -10.33
N ALA A 171 14.70 5.02 -9.80
CA ALA A 171 15.65 3.96 -9.47
C ALA A 171 15.22 3.29 -8.15
N TRP A 172 15.55 2.04 -7.97
CA TRP A 172 15.06 1.27 -6.83
C TRP A 172 15.54 1.83 -5.47
N GLY A 173 14.60 2.08 -4.56
CA GLY A 173 14.88 2.70 -3.28
C GLY A 173 15.13 4.21 -3.37
N GLU A 174 14.79 4.85 -4.47
CA GLU A 174 14.76 6.29 -4.62
C GLU A 174 13.31 6.78 -4.77
N THR A 175 13.01 7.91 -4.16
CA THR A 175 11.67 8.49 -4.11
C THR A 175 11.53 9.78 -4.92
N THR A 176 12.65 10.30 -5.42
CA THR A 176 12.72 11.40 -6.39
C THR A 176 12.75 10.81 -7.79
N GLY A 177 11.77 11.15 -8.61
CA GLY A 177 11.60 10.61 -9.94
C GLY A 177 12.18 11.52 -11.05
N TYR A 178 11.92 11.09 -12.29
CA TYR A 178 12.39 11.80 -13.49
C TYR A 178 11.80 13.22 -13.56
N THR A 179 10.53 13.40 -13.28
CA THR A 179 9.86 14.71 -13.31
C THR A 179 10.33 15.63 -12.20
N ASP A 180 10.83 15.08 -11.10
CA ASP A 180 11.38 15.82 -9.97
C ASP A 180 12.88 16.14 -10.13
N GLY A 181 13.42 15.93 -11.34
CA GLY A 181 14.78 16.33 -11.73
C GLY A 181 15.81 15.21 -11.77
N LYS A 182 15.47 13.95 -11.50
CA LYS A 182 16.38 12.82 -11.74
C LYS A 182 16.36 12.39 -13.20
N THR A 183 17.09 13.10 -14.04
CA THR A 183 17.08 12.91 -15.51
C THR A 183 18.07 11.88 -16.03
N THR A 184 18.89 11.29 -15.17
CA THR A 184 19.90 10.29 -15.53
C THR A 184 19.88 9.12 -14.54
N PHE A 185 19.77 7.89 -15.06
CA PHE A 185 19.68 6.65 -14.30
C PHE A 185 20.88 5.74 -14.60
N GLY A 186 21.64 5.41 -13.59
CA GLY A 186 22.81 4.56 -13.69
C GLY A 186 23.63 4.60 -12.40
N TRP A 187 24.64 3.73 -12.30
CA TRP A 187 25.42 3.59 -11.07
C TRP A 187 26.08 4.90 -10.61
N SER A 188 26.50 5.76 -11.54
CA SER A 188 27.12 7.07 -11.21
C SER A 188 26.18 8.05 -10.54
N THR A 189 24.86 7.89 -10.71
CA THR A 189 23.83 8.77 -10.15
C THR A 189 22.93 8.07 -9.13
N TYR A 190 23.16 6.78 -8.91
CA TYR A 190 22.34 6.00 -7.98
C TYR A 190 22.65 6.34 -6.52
N LYS A 191 21.61 6.68 -5.75
CA LYS A 191 21.70 7.15 -4.35
C LYS A 191 22.42 6.16 -3.44
N TRP A 192 22.18 4.87 -3.60
CA TRP A 192 22.63 3.82 -2.69
C TRP A 192 23.91 3.12 -3.13
N CYS A 193 24.83 3.86 -3.76
CA CYS A 193 26.18 3.38 -4.06
C CYS A 193 27.19 4.55 -4.11
N LYS A 194 28.46 4.21 -4.28
CA LYS A 194 29.57 5.17 -4.47
C LYS A 194 30.02 5.24 -5.93
N GLY A 195 29.07 5.07 -6.88
CA GLY A 195 29.30 5.25 -8.32
C GLY A 195 29.48 3.97 -9.12
N SER A 196 29.43 2.78 -8.51
CA SER A 196 29.49 1.51 -9.22
C SER A 196 28.60 0.43 -8.57
N GLU A 197 28.32 -0.64 -9.30
CA GLU A 197 27.54 -1.78 -8.81
C GLU A 197 28.19 -2.54 -7.65
N THR A 198 29.50 -2.39 -7.46
CA THR A 198 30.29 -3.02 -6.39
C THR A 198 30.56 -2.07 -5.21
N THR A 199 29.88 -0.94 -5.14
CA THR A 199 30.03 0.05 -4.06
C THR A 199 28.69 0.40 -3.40
N ILE A 200 27.82 -0.58 -3.23
CA ILE A 200 26.48 -0.44 -2.66
C ILE A 200 26.58 -0.06 -1.16
N THR A 201 25.74 0.87 -0.72
CA THR A 201 25.75 1.45 0.64
C THR A 201 24.48 1.19 1.43
N LYS A 202 23.44 0.64 0.79
CA LYS A 202 22.17 0.23 1.44
C LYS A 202 21.52 -0.90 0.63
N TYR A 203 20.82 -1.82 1.31
CA TYR A 203 20.21 -3.02 0.70
C TYR A 203 21.25 -3.90 0.01
N CYS A 204 22.26 -4.30 0.75
CA CYS A 204 23.34 -5.15 0.26
C CYS A 204 23.42 -6.45 1.07
N THR A 205 23.22 -7.57 0.40
CA THR A 205 23.24 -8.91 0.99
C THR A 205 24.55 -9.65 0.73
N ASN A 206 25.39 -9.13 -0.18
CA ASN A 206 26.65 -9.75 -0.57
C ASN A 206 27.79 -8.72 -0.51
N SER A 207 28.78 -8.98 0.34
CA SER A 207 29.91 -8.07 0.59
C SER A 207 30.75 -7.75 -0.66
N SER A 208 30.72 -8.61 -1.69
CA SER A 208 31.42 -8.36 -2.96
C SER A 208 30.82 -7.18 -3.77
N TYR A 209 29.57 -6.82 -3.49
CA TYR A 209 28.88 -5.67 -4.07
C TYR A 209 28.85 -4.45 -3.13
N GLY A 210 29.10 -4.66 -1.86
CA GLY A 210 29.07 -3.62 -0.84
C GLY A 210 30.30 -2.72 -0.85
N ASN A 211 30.08 -1.41 -0.64
CA ASN A 211 31.20 -0.47 -0.49
C ASN A 211 32.09 -0.89 0.68
N GLU A 212 33.36 -1.15 0.43
CA GLU A 212 34.31 -1.64 1.45
C GLU A 212 33.82 -2.89 2.19
N GLY A 213 33.10 -3.77 1.49
CA GLY A 213 32.56 -5.00 2.06
C GLY A 213 31.27 -4.84 2.87
N PHE A 214 30.58 -3.70 2.77
CA PHE A 214 29.34 -3.43 3.48
C PHE A 214 28.22 -4.44 3.18
N THR A 215 27.48 -4.84 4.20
CA THR A 215 26.21 -5.56 4.09
C THR A 215 25.25 -5.09 5.19
N ASP A 216 23.97 -4.98 4.87
CA ASP A 216 22.88 -4.76 5.85
C ASP A 216 21.84 -5.89 5.82
N ASN A 217 21.98 -6.82 4.87
CA ASN A 217 21.12 -7.99 4.65
C ASN A 217 19.63 -7.64 4.45
N LYS A 218 19.32 -6.40 4.10
CA LYS A 218 17.96 -5.98 3.79
C LYS A 218 17.58 -6.40 2.38
N THR A 219 16.48 -7.13 2.25
CA THR A 219 15.95 -7.61 0.96
C THR A 219 14.67 -6.89 0.52
N LYS A 220 14.15 -5.98 1.35
CA LYS A 220 12.97 -5.17 1.05
C LYS A 220 13.27 -3.71 1.34
N LEU A 221 12.58 -2.81 0.63
CA LEU A 221 12.68 -1.38 0.89
C LEU A 221 12.11 -1.03 2.27
N ASP A 222 12.81 -0.14 2.96
CA ASP A 222 12.26 0.63 4.09
C ASP A 222 11.16 1.56 3.55
N LEU A 223 10.19 1.95 4.38
CA LEU A 223 9.05 2.76 3.95
C LEU A 223 9.45 4.10 3.34
N GLU A 224 10.45 4.75 3.93
CA GLU A 224 10.97 6.04 3.45
C GLU A 224 11.64 5.97 2.06
N ASP A 225 11.98 4.76 1.58
CA ASP A 225 12.60 4.52 0.28
C ASP A 225 11.65 3.86 -0.72
N ASP A 226 10.40 3.63 -0.33
CA ASP A 226 9.35 3.14 -1.23
C ASP A 226 8.72 4.31 -2.00
N ALA A 227 8.90 4.34 -3.32
CA ALA A 227 8.43 5.43 -4.17
C ALA A 227 6.90 5.62 -4.13
N ALA A 228 6.14 4.52 -4.00
CA ALA A 228 4.68 4.62 -3.89
C ALA A 228 4.26 5.20 -2.52
N TYR A 229 4.90 4.77 -1.43
CA TYR A 229 4.65 5.33 -0.11
C TYR A 229 4.99 6.83 -0.04
N ALA A 230 6.16 7.20 -0.52
CA ALA A 230 6.65 8.57 -0.43
C ALA A 230 5.81 9.56 -1.25
N ASN A 231 5.31 9.15 -2.42
CA ASN A 231 4.59 10.03 -3.35
C ASN A 231 3.06 9.99 -3.18
N LEU A 232 2.49 8.88 -2.69
CA LEU A 232 1.04 8.70 -2.58
C LEU A 232 0.55 8.51 -1.14
N GLY A 233 1.46 8.49 -0.17
CA GLY A 233 1.14 8.39 1.24
C GLY A 233 1.04 6.95 1.78
N PRO A 234 0.71 6.81 3.08
CA PRO A 234 0.92 5.60 3.86
C PRO A 234 0.04 4.40 3.47
N ALA A 235 -1.00 4.61 2.68
CA ALA A 235 -1.84 3.53 2.18
C ALA A 235 -1.20 2.74 1.03
N TRP A 236 -0.18 3.29 0.37
CA TRP A 236 0.38 2.76 -0.86
C TRP A 236 1.78 2.21 -0.68
N ARG A 237 2.09 1.16 -1.43
CA ARG A 237 3.42 0.51 -1.50
C ARG A 237 3.75 0.16 -2.94
N MET A 238 5.02 0.03 -3.23
CA MET A 238 5.45 -0.70 -4.41
C MET A 238 5.07 -2.19 -4.25
N PRO A 239 4.69 -2.88 -5.34
CA PRO A 239 4.35 -4.29 -5.27
C PRO A 239 5.57 -5.15 -4.92
N SER A 240 5.34 -6.30 -4.29
CA SER A 240 6.33 -7.37 -4.19
C SER A 240 6.37 -8.21 -5.47
N MET A 241 7.41 -9.01 -5.68
CA MET A 241 7.45 -9.96 -6.79
C MET A 241 6.30 -10.97 -6.73
N LYS A 242 5.96 -11.46 -5.54
CA LYS A 242 4.80 -12.36 -5.36
C LYS A 242 3.48 -11.75 -5.82
N GLN A 243 3.30 -10.43 -5.62
CA GLN A 243 2.11 -9.72 -6.10
C GLN A 243 2.12 -9.58 -7.63
N PHE A 244 3.28 -9.41 -8.26
CA PHE A 244 3.40 -9.48 -9.72
C PHE A 244 3.15 -10.90 -10.25
N ASP A 245 3.72 -11.94 -9.63
CA ASP A 245 3.46 -13.33 -10.00
C ASP A 245 1.96 -13.64 -9.92
N GLU A 246 1.30 -13.21 -8.85
CA GLU A 246 -0.15 -13.39 -8.71
C GLU A 246 -0.92 -12.60 -9.77
N LEU A 247 -0.51 -11.36 -10.07
CA LEU A 247 -1.16 -10.48 -11.05
C LEU A 247 -1.16 -11.09 -12.46
N ILE A 248 -0.08 -11.75 -12.87
CA ILE A 248 0.06 -12.37 -14.21
C ILE A 248 -0.24 -13.86 -14.22
N ASN A 249 -0.66 -14.43 -13.09
CA ASN A 249 -1.00 -15.86 -13.01
C ASN A 249 -2.27 -16.14 -13.80
N SER A 250 -2.15 -17.04 -14.78
CA SER A 250 -3.26 -17.44 -15.66
C SER A 250 -4.42 -18.13 -14.95
N ASP A 251 -4.29 -18.54 -13.69
CA ASP A 251 -5.40 -19.06 -12.91
C ASP A 251 -6.34 -17.94 -12.44
N TYR A 252 -5.83 -16.73 -12.25
CA TYR A 252 -6.55 -15.59 -11.67
C TYR A 252 -6.89 -14.50 -12.68
N THR A 253 -6.04 -14.30 -13.69
CA THR A 253 -6.17 -13.19 -14.64
C THR A 253 -5.95 -13.64 -16.09
N GLU A 254 -6.40 -12.79 -17.00
CA GLU A 254 -6.05 -12.85 -18.43
C GLU A 254 -5.28 -11.60 -18.80
N THR A 255 -4.17 -11.78 -19.50
CA THR A 255 -3.33 -10.69 -20.00
C THR A 255 -3.51 -10.50 -21.49
N MET A 256 -3.66 -9.27 -21.93
CA MET A 256 -3.83 -8.93 -23.34
C MET A 256 -3.03 -7.68 -23.69
N TRP A 257 -2.16 -7.79 -24.69
CA TRP A 257 -1.53 -6.62 -25.28
C TRP A 257 -2.57 -5.82 -26.07
N THR A 258 -2.68 -4.52 -25.79
CA THR A 258 -3.68 -3.64 -26.41
C THR A 258 -3.24 -2.19 -26.37
N THR A 259 -3.99 -1.33 -27.07
CA THR A 259 -3.80 0.12 -27.06
C THR A 259 -4.95 0.78 -26.31
N GLN A 260 -4.65 1.67 -25.36
CA GLN A 260 -5.62 2.50 -24.64
C GLN A 260 -5.21 3.98 -24.82
N ASN A 261 -6.13 4.80 -25.34
CA ASN A 261 -5.91 6.23 -25.61
C ASN A 261 -4.60 6.52 -26.37
N GLY A 262 -4.27 5.67 -27.36
CA GLY A 262 -3.06 5.83 -28.19
C GLY A 262 -1.75 5.37 -27.53
N LYS A 263 -1.81 4.73 -26.37
CA LYS A 263 -0.65 4.11 -25.70
C LYS A 263 -0.79 2.60 -25.68
N ASP A 264 0.23 1.90 -26.16
CA ASP A 264 0.31 0.45 -26.06
C ASP A 264 0.60 0.01 -24.65
N GLY A 265 0.12 -1.18 -24.28
CA GLY A 265 0.33 -1.71 -22.94
C GLY A 265 -0.30 -3.07 -22.72
N LEU A 266 -0.21 -3.53 -21.50
CA LEU A 266 -0.78 -4.78 -21.02
C LEU A 266 -2.06 -4.52 -20.25
N LYS A 267 -3.20 -4.98 -20.80
CA LYS A 267 -4.46 -5.06 -20.05
C LYS A 267 -4.50 -6.37 -19.29
N ILE A 268 -4.76 -6.30 -17.99
CA ILE A 268 -4.86 -7.46 -17.10
C ILE A 268 -6.27 -7.49 -16.55
N THR A 269 -7.01 -8.55 -16.87
CA THR A 269 -8.43 -8.70 -16.53
C THR A 269 -8.61 -9.85 -15.55
N SER A 270 -9.27 -9.60 -14.45
CA SER A 270 -9.61 -10.61 -13.45
C SER A 270 -10.61 -11.63 -13.98
N LYS A 271 -10.36 -12.90 -13.75
CA LYS A 271 -11.30 -14.01 -14.05
C LYS A 271 -12.42 -14.10 -13.01
N SER A 272 -12.21 -13.60 -11.80
CA SER A 272 -13.18 -13.70 -10.71
C SER A 272 -14.28 -12.66 -10.79
N ASN A 273 -13.99 -11.42 -11.25
CA ASN A 273 -14.94 -10.31 -11.23
C ASN A 273 -14.99 -9.46 -12.50
N GLY A 274 -14.17 -9.77 -13.51
CA GLY A 274 -14.13 -9.09 -14.80
C GLY A 274 -13.51 -7.68 -14.79
N LYS A 275 -13.11 -7.17 -13.62
CA LYS A 275 -12.41 -5.88 -13.52
C LYS A 275 -11.02 -5.97 -14.13
N SER A 276 -10.49 -4.84 -14.60
CA SER A 276 -9.19 -4.82 -15.25
C SER A 276 -8.37 -3.59 -14.87
N ILE A 277 -7.04 -3.74 -14.96
CA ILE A 277 -6.08 -2.64 -14.96
C ILE A 277 -5.34 -2.60 -16.30
N PHE A 278 -4.81 -1.43 -16.64
CA PHE A 278 -3.96 -1.24 -17.81
C PHE A 278 -2.57 -0.79 -17.35
N LEU A 279 -1.52 -1.51 -17.74
CA LEU A 279 -0.13 -1.15 -17.54
C LEU A 279 0.44 -0.63 -18.85
N PRO A 280 0.65 0.70 -19.02
CA PRO A 280 1.21 1.22 -20.25
C PRO A 280 2.63 0.74 -20.48
N ALA A 281 3.01 0.56 -21.74
CA ALA A 281 4.34 0.16 -22.16
C ALA A 281 5.33 1.34 -22.02
N ALA A 282 5.61 1.70 -20.76
CA ALA A 282 6.39 2.88 -20.43
C ALA A 282 7.91 2.72 -20.65
N GLY A 283 8.37 1.48 -20.89
CA GLY A 283 9.80 1.21 -21.09
C GLY A 283 10.59 1.31 -19.78
N CYS A 284 11.85 1.72 -19.92
CA CYS A 284 12.76 2.05 -18.82
C CYS A 284 13.82 3.06 -19.27
N TYR A 285 14.36 3.79 -18.31
CA TYR A 285 15.52 4.67 -18.54
C TYR A 285 16.83 3.95 -18.21
N GLU A 286 17.75 3.93 -19.17
CA GLU A 286 19.16 3.60 -19.00
C GLU A 286 20.00 4.83 -19.35
N GLY A 287 20.72 5.38 -18.39
CA GLY A 287 21.29 6.72 -18.52
C GLY A 287 20.19 7.76 -18.67
N SER A 288 20.23 8.56 -19.72
CA SER A 288 19.22 9.57 -20.08
C SER A 288 18.28 9.09 -21.22
N SER A 289 18.42 7.86 -21.68
CA SER A 289 17.66 7.31 -22.81
C SER A 289 16.53 6.41 -22.32
N ASN A 290 15.30 6.67 -22.80
CA ASN A 290 14.17 5.78 -22.56
C ASN A 290 14.10 4.72 -23.67
N SER A 291 14.09 3.44 -23.29
CA SER A 291 13.87 2.31 -24.17
C SER A 291 12.44 1.81 -24.00
N THR A 292 11.62 1.89 -25.05
CA THR A 292 10.19 1.49 -25.03
C THR A 292 9.94 0.13 -25.72
N ILE A 293 11.00 -0.63 -26.06
CA ILE A 293 10.85 -1.93 -26.73
C ILE A 293 10.14 -2.93 -25.82
N VAL A 294 10.45 -2.89 -24.54
CA VAL A 294 9.83 -3.71 -23.48
C VAL A 294 9.62 -2.84 -22.26
N SER A 295 8.66 -3.20 -21.41
CA SER A 295 8.35 -2.44 -20.22
C SER A 295 8.68 -3.20 -18.95
N TYR A 296 9.23 -2.47 -17.97
CA TYR A 296 9.56 -3.01 -16.66
C TYR A 296 8.82 -2.23 -15.58
N TYR A 297 8.27 -2.92 -14.60
CA TYR A 297 7.65 -2.30 -13.42
C TYR A 297 8.34 -2.80 -12.16
N LEU A 298 8.85 -1.88 -11.34
CA LEU A 298 9.61 -2.21 -10.14
C LEU A 298 8.79 -2.91 -9.06
N SER A 299 9.40 -3.93 -8.45
CA SER A 299 8.99 -4.44 -7.15
C SER A 299 9.75 -3.75 -6.01
N ARG A 300 9.26 -3.93 -4.77
CA ARG A 300 9.96 -3.47 -3.55
C ARG A 300 11.00 -4.45 -3.02
N SER A 301 11.27 -5.56 -3.73
CA SER A 301 12.05 -6.69 -3.20
C SER A 301 13.31 -6.96 -3.99
N LEU A 302 14.39 -7.31 -3.27
CA LEU A 302 15.51 -8.07 -3.80
C LEU A 302 15.15 -9.56 -3.72
N GLU A 303 15.23 -10.29 -4.83
CA GLU A 303 14.97 -11.74 -4.83
C GLU A 303 16.26 -12.56 -4.83
N LEU A 304 17.32 -12.02 -5.41
CA LEU A 304 18.62 -12.69 -5.48
C LEU A 304 19.53 -12.12 -4.39
N GLU A 305 19.67 -12.85 -3.29
CA GLU A 305 20.56 -12.45 -2.19
C GLU A 305 22.03 -12.34 -2.64
N ASP A 306 22.44 -13.15 -3.62
CA ASP A 306 23.79 -13.13 -4.18
C ASP A 306 24.06 -11.99 -5.16
N GLU A 307 23.02 -11.37 -5.74
CA GLU A 307 23.12 -10.29 -6.73
C GLU A 307 22.33 -9.03 -6.29
N PRO A 308 22.75 -8.34 -5.23
CA PRO A 308 22.03 -7.18 -4.71
C PRO A 308 22.08 -5.95 -5.65
N ASN A 309 22.83 -6.00 -6.74
CA ASN A 309 22.81 -5.02 -7.82
C ASN A 309 21.57 -5.15 -8.73
N LYS A 310 20.76 -6.19 -8.56
CA LYS A 310 19.51 -6.45 -9.28
C LYS A 310 18.32 -6.45 -8.35
N VAL A 311 17.15 -6.13 -8.89
CA VAL A 311 15.87 -6.11 -8.20
C VAL A 311 14.80 -6.78 -9.02
N GLY A 312 13.79 -7.31 -8.35
CA GLY A 312 12.63 -7.89 -9.01
C GLY A 312 11.79 -6.86 -9.76
N ALA A 313 11.36 -7.21 -10.95
CA ALA A 313 10.50 -6.40 -11.80
C ALA A 313 9.55 -7.28 -12.62
N LEU A 314 8.37 -6.76 -12.91
CA LEU A 314 7.51 -7.31 -13.96
C LEU A 314 8.00 -6.78 -15.31
N LEU A 315 8.41 -7.69 -16.19
CA LEU A 315 8.75 -7.42 -17.58
C LEU A 315 7.60 -7.86 -18.47
N PHE A 316 7.20 -7.04 -19.41
CA PHE A 316 6.22 -7.43 -20.43
C PHE A 316 6.44 -6.74 -21.77
N GLY A 317 5.90 -7.36 -22.81
CA GLY A 317 5.85 -6.88 -24.18
C GLY A 317 4.68 -7.52 -24.92
N ASN A 318 4.64 -7.34 -26.24
CA ASN A 318 3.60 -7.96 -27.05
C ASN A 318 3.72 -9.49 -27.02
N GLY A 319 2.76 -10.15 -26.36
CA GLY A 319 2.64 -11.61 -26.28
C GLY A 319 3.34 -12.29 -25.11
N TYR A 320 3.93 -11.55 -24.17
CA TYR A 320 4.53 -12.14 -22.97
C TYR A 320 4.50 -11.20 -21.77
N SER A 321 4.47 -11.79 -20.58
CA SER A 321 4.70 -11.14 -19.30
C SER A 321 5.39 -12.11 -18.35
N ILE A 322 6.42 -11.66 -17.64
CA ILE A 322 7.23 -12.49 -16.76
C ILE A 322 7.86 -11.64 -15.64
N VAL A 323 8.05 -12.23 -14.48
CA VAL A 323 8.82 -11.60 -13.39
C VAL A 323 10.31 -11.92 -13.58
N VAL A 324 11.14 -10.89 -13.50
CA VAL A 324 12.59 -10.95 -13.78
C VAL A 324 13.37 -10.15 -12.76
N ASN A 325 14.70 -10.34 -12.73
CA ASN A 325 15.62 -9.50 -11.99
C ASN A 325 16.40 -8.59 -12.95
N TYR A 326 16.43 -7.29 -12.67
CA TYR A 326 17.08 -6.31 -13.51
C TYR A 326 17.84 -5.26 -12.72
N SER A 327 18.67 -4.43 -13.39
CA SER A 327 19.56 -3.47 -12.71
C SER A 327 18.78 -2.46 -11.86
N ARG A 328 19.11 -2.34 -10.57
CA ARG A 328 18.41 -1.48 -9.62
C ARG A 328 18.67 0.02 -9.79
N CYS A 329 19.68 0.40 -10.55
CA CYS A 329 20.07 1.80 -10.78
C CYS A 329 19.37 2.45 -11.97
N ASN A 330 18.68 1.66 -12.80
CA ASN A 330 17.91 2.16 -13.94
C ASN A 330 16.58 2.78 -13.49
N GLY A 331 15.96 3.59 -14.36
CA GLY A 331 14.68 4.25 -14.06
C GLY A 331 13.50 3.47 -14.58
N TYR A 332 12.53 3.18 -13.71
CA TYR A 332 11.36 2.37 -14.04
C TYR A 332 10.07 3.00 -13.52
N PRO A 333 8.93 2.81 -14.20
CA PRO A 333 7.64 3.14 -13.67
C PRO A 333 7.28 2.25 -12.46
N VAL A 334 6.42 2.80 -11.61
CA VAL A 334 5.88 2.11 -10.43
C VAL A 334 4.37 2.08 -10.52
N ARG A 335 3.75 0.89 -10.45
CA ARG A 335 2.32 0.70 -10.26
C ARG A 335 2.07 0.37 -8.78
N PRO A 336 1.46 1.30 -8.03
CA PRO A 336 1.22 1.09 -6.60
C PRO A 336 0.22 -0.02 -6.31
N VAL A 337 0.40 -0.61 -5.12
CA VAL A 337 -0.53 -1.58 -4.53
C VAL A 337 -0.85 -1.20 -3.10
N ARG A 338 -1.95 -1.74 -2.58
CA ARG A 338 -2.26 -1.77 -1.15
C ARG A 338 -2.98 -3.07 -0.78
N SER A 339 -2.98 -3.42 0.48
CA SER A 339 -3.88 -4.45 1.00
C SER A 339 -5.32 -3.91 1.07
N LYS A 340 -6.25 -4.80 0.89
CA LYS A 340 -7.68 -4.49 0.97
C LYS A 340 -8.11 -4.22 2.41
#